data_53e7f52f3a46117f723cd6fdcf57df17
#
_entry.id   53e7f52f3a46117f723cd6fdcf57df17
#
_cell.length_a   1.000
_cell.length_b   1.000
_cell.length_c   1.000
_cell.angle_alpha   90.00
_cell.angle_beta   90.00
_cell.angle_gamma   90.00
#
_symmetry.space_group_name_H-M   'P 1'
#
loop_
_entity.id
_entity.type
_entity.pdbx_description
1 polymer ?
#
loop_
_entity_poly.entity_id
_entity_poly.type
_entity_poly.pdbx_seq_one_letter_code
_entity_poly.pdbx_strand_id
1 'polypeptide(L)'
;MALACAVAALLFGGHIAKQTDFTQPTGQTATVALAQGNIEQHLKFRNDQVLPTLDRYFRQIADTHADIVILPETAFPVMLQELPDHIIAEFAEQARQNGSALAVGTMQYTADGMNYQNAVVNLTDYRIGAANIPFYAKNHLVPFGEYKPLPSLTAPLYQMMDMPLSDILHGGEAQKPFPMKNQQVAFNICYEDGFGDDLIASAKQSTLLANASNLAWYGDSNAMFQHLQQSQARALELGRYMARATNTGATAIVDNKGRIVAMAPTNTA
;
A
#
# COMPACT_ATOMS: atom_id res chain seq x y z
N MET A 1 42.01 6.70 -21.42
CA MET A 1 42.40 5.96 -20.20
C MET A 1 41.59 6.43 -18.98
N ALA A 2 41.53 7.70 -18.62
CA ALA A 2 40.82 8.18 -17.40
C ALA A 2 39.34 7.74 -17.32
N LEU A 3 38.56 7.85 -18.43
CA LEU A 3 37.15 7.43 -18.46
C LEU A 3 37.01 5.92 -18.23
N ALA A 4 37.86 5.09 -18.84
CA ALA A 4 37.82 3.64 -18.65
C ALA A 4 38.14 3.24 -17.20
N CYS A 5 39.10 3.91 -16.58
CA CYS A 5 39.41 3.70 -15.15
C CYS A 5 38.26 4.15 -14.24
N ALA A 6 37.60 5.27 -14.56
CA ALA A 6 36.44 5.73 -13.77
C ALA A 6 35.26 4.75 -13.89
N VAL A 7 34.95 4.26 -15.08
CA VAL A 7 33.91 3.24 -15.30
C VAL A 7 34.24 1.94 -14.56
N ALA A 8 35.49 1.47 -14.65
CA ALA A 8 35.93 0.26 -13.96
C ALA A 8 35.84 0.43 -12.43
N ALA A 9 36.22 1.58 -11.90
CA ALA A 9 36.12 1.89 -10.47
C ALA A 9 34.66 1.92 -9.99
N LEU A 10 33.74 2.52 -10.78
CA LEU A 10 32.31 2.53 -10.48
C LEU A 10 31.70 1.12 -10.49
N LEU A 11 32.06 0.30 -11.51
CA LEU A 11 31.56 -1.07 -11.60
C LEU A 11 32.10 -1.94 -10.46
N PHE A 12 33.38 -1.81 -10.14
CA PHE A 12 33.99 -2.54 -9.02
C PHE A 12 33.47 -2.08 -7.67
N GLY A 13 33.35 -0.76 -7.45
CA GLY A 13 32.72 -0.18 -6.24
C GLY A 13 31.29 -0.61 -6.08
N GLY A 14 30.49 -0.60 -7.16
CA GLY A 14 29.12 -1.10 -7.17
C GLY A 14 29.03 -2.60 -6.87
N HIS A 15 29.99 -3.41 -7.37
CA HIS A 15 30.03 -4.84 -7.07
C HIS A 15 30.32 -5.10 -5.58
N ILE A 16 31.23 -4.35 -4.96
CA ILE A 16 31.50 -4.42 -3.51
C ILE A 16 30.28 -3.96 -2.72
N ALA A 17 29.69 -2.83 -3.08
CA ALA A 17 28.53 -2.28 -2.39
C ALA A 17 27.33 -3.26 -2.41
N LYS A 18 27.14 -3.98 -3.53
CA LYS A 18 26.10 -5.02 -3.64
C LYS A 18 26.26 -6.17 -2.65
N GLN A 19 27.49 -6.45 -2.19
CA GLN A 19 27.80 -7.50 -1.22
C GLN A 19 27.71 -7.00 0.23
N THR A 20 27.57 -5.69 0.42
CA THR A 20 27.52 -5.07 1.74
C THR A 20 26.07 -5.01 2.23
N ASP A 21 25.80 -5.54 3.43
CA ASP A 21 24.53 -5.38 4.11
C ASP A 21 24.54 -4.11 4.95
N PHE A 22 23.77 -3.11 4.54
CA PHE A 22 23.63 -1.84 5.27
C PHE A 22 22.60 -1.91 6.39
N THR A 23 21.88 -3.02 6.50
CA THR A 23 20.88 -3.28 7.52
C THR A 23 21.13 -4.64 8.16
N GLN A 24 20.69 -4.80 9.40
CA GLN A 24 20.83 -6.05 10.13
C GLN A 24 19.45 -6.66 10.40
N PRO A 25 19.30 -8.00 10.27
CA PRO A 25 18.07 -8.66 10.66
C PRO A 25 17.78 -8.44 12.15
N THR A 26 16.50 -8.24 12.48
CA THR A 26 16.05 -8.11 13.87
C THR A 26 16.07 -9.45 14.62
N GLY A 27 16.22 -10.55 13.92
CA GLY A 27 16.06 -11.90 14.45
C GLY A 27 14.61 -12.34 14.66
N GLN A 28 13.64 -11.45 14.35
CA GLN A 28 12.23 -11.76 14.46
C GLN A 28 11.64 -12.00 13.05
N THR A 29 10.79 -13.00 12.94
CA THR A 29 10.08 -13.34 11.72
C THR A 29 8.59 -13.14 11.90
N ALA A 30 7.87 -12.87 10.81
CA ALA A 30 6.42 -12.83 10.76
C ALA A 30 5.94 -13.44 9.44
N THR A 31 4.85 -14.16 9.49
CA THR A 31 4.11 -14.58 8.30
C THR A 31 3.22 -13.43 7.82
N VAL A 32 3.23 -13.16 6.51
CA VAL A 32 2.44 -12.07 5.92
C VAL A 32 1.53 -12.64 4.83
N ALA A 33 0.25 -12.37 4.93
CA ALA A 33 -0.73 -12.63 3.89
C ALA A 33 -1.15 -11.33 3.20
N LEU A 34 -1.20 -11.37 1.89
CA LEU A 34 -1.54 -10.25 1.03
C LEU A 34 -2.84 -10.58 0.28
N ALA A 35 -3.89 -9.83 0.55
CA ALA A 35 -5.16 -10.02 -0.12
C ALA A 35 -5.13 -9.45 -1.55
N GLN A 36 -5.79 -10.13 -2.47
CA GLN A 36 -5.96 -9.69 -3.87
C GLN A 36 -7.43 -9.80 -4.26
N GLY A 37 -8.09 -8.66 -4.46
CA GLY A 37 -9.54 -8.64 -4.72
C GLY A 37 -9.91 -8.96 -6.16
N ASN A 38 -9.03 -8.64 -7.11
CA ASN A 38 -9.28 -8.70 -8.55
C ASN A 38 -10.63 -8.07 -8.97
N ILE A 39 -10.88 -6.87 -8.45
CA ILE A 39 -12.10 -6.10 -8.71
C ILE A 39 -11.80 -5.10 -9.81
N GLU A 40 -12.56 -5.16 -10.88
CA GLU A 40 -12.41 -4.27 -12.03
C GLU A 40 -12.70 -2.81 -11.63
N GLN A 41 -11.97 -1.86 -12.23
CA GLN A 41 -12.06 -0.44 -11.88
C GLN A 41 -13.47 0.13 -12.01
N HIS A 42 -14.20 -0.23 -13.07
CA HIS A 42 -15.55 0.29 -13.32
C HIS A 42 -16.62 -0.29 -12.36
N LEU A 43 -16.31 -1.35 -11.64
CA LEU A 43 -17.18 -1.97 -10.64
C LEU A 43 -16.91 -1.45 -9.22
N LYS A 44 -15.68 -0.99 -8.97
CA LYS A 44 -15.13 -0.81 -7.62
C LYS A 44 -15.95 0.11 -6.71
N PHE A 45 -16.50 1.19 -7.26
CA PHE A 45 -17.23 2.19 -6.48
C PHE A 45 -18.75 2.15 -6.71
N ARG A 46 -19.26 1.09 -7.30
CA ARG A 46 -20.69 0.92 -7.50
C ARG A 46 -21.34 0.43 -6.21
N ASN A 47 -22.46 1.03 -5.83
CA ASN A 47 -23.19 0.69 -4.60
C ASN A 47 -23.57 -0.79 -4.51
N ASP A 48 -23.95 -1.42 -5.64
CA ASP A 48 -24.30 -2.83 -5.72
C ASP A 48 -23.09 -3.77 -5.59
N GLN A 49 -21.86 -3.24 -5.68
CA GLN A 49 -20.61 -4.00 -5.56
C GLN A 49 -19.92 -3.83 -4.20
N VAL A 50 -20.41 -2.95 -3.34
CA VAL A 50 -19.81 -2.72 -2.02
C VAL A 50 -19.84 -4.00 -1.17
N LEU A 51 -21.03 -4.58 -0.96
CA LEU A 51 -21.16 -5.80 -0.15
C LEU A 51 -20.44 -7.01 -0.76
N PRO A 52 -20.54 -7.30 -2.07
CA PRO A 52 -19.74 -8.36 -2.69
C PRO A 52 -18.22 -8.16 -2.52
N THR A 53 -17.74 -6.92 -2.57
CA THR A 53 -16.33 -6.59 -2.37
C THR A 53 -15.91 -6.87 -0.93
N LEU A 54 -16.69 -6.40 0.05
CA LEU A 54 -16.43 -6.64 1.47
C LEU A 54 -16.46 -8.13 1.80
N ASP A 55 -17.47 -8.89 1.33
CA ASP A 55 -17.57 -10.33 1.52
C ASP A 55 -16.35 -11.08 0.97
N ARG A 56 -15.86 -10.69 -0.21
CA ARG A 56 -14.65 -11.27 -0.81
C ARG A 56 -13.43 -11.11 0.09
N TYR A 57 -13.16 -9.90 0.57
CA TYR A 57 -12.03 -9.66 1.47
C TYR A 57 -12.22 -10.31 2.83
N PHE A 58 -13.44 -10.32 3.36
CA PHE A 58 -13.76 -10.99 4.61
C PHE A 58 -13.43 -12.48 4.55
N ARG A 59 -13.84 -13.18 3.48
CA ARG A 59 -13.49 -14.60 3.27
C ARG A 59 -11.98 -14.81 3.18
N GLN A 60 -11.27 -13.98 2.46
CA GLN A 60 -9.81 -14.08 2.39
C GLN A 60 -9.16 -13.95 3.77
N ILE A 61 -9.67 -13.06 4.63
CA ILE A 61 -9.21 -12.97 6.02
C ILE A 61 -9.59 -14.23 6.79
N ALA A 62 -10.84 -14.71 6.67
CA ALA A 62 -11.32 -15.87 7.41
C ALA A 62 -10.51 -17.15 7.12
N ASP A 63 -10.07 -17.29 5.87
CA ASP A 63 -9.28 -18.45 5.42
C ASP A 63 -7.76 -18.30 5.69
N THR A 64 -7.34 -17.18 6.32
CA THR A 64 -5.92 -16.84 6.49
C THR A 64 -5.47 -16.99 7.94
N HIS A 65 -4.34 -17.69 8.15
CA HIS A 65 -3.66 -17.81 9.44
C HIS A 65 -2.23 -17.28 9.33
N ALA A 66 -2.08 -15.97 9.20
CA ALA A 66 -0.80 -15.27 9.15
C ALA A 66 -0.70 -14.26 10.29
N ASP A 67 0.51 -13.89 10.69
CA ASP A 67 0.72 -12.87 11.73
C ASP A 67 0.19 -11.50 11.30
N ILE A 68 0.35 -11.17 10.02
CA ILE A 68 -0.04 -9.88 9.44
C ILE A 68 -0.85 -10.12 8.17
N VAL A 69 -2.01 -9.50 8.06
CA VAL A 69 -2.86 -9.49 6.85
C VAL A 69 -2.94 -8.06 6.33
N ILE A 70 -2.66 -7.88 5.04
CA ILE A 70 -2.70 -6.57 4.39
C ILE A 70 -3.68 -6.64 3.21
N LEU A 71 -4.70 -5.80 3.25
CA LEU A 71 -5.62 -5.58 2.16
C LEU A 71 -5.11 -4.43 1.27
N PRO A 72 -5.38 -4.49 -0.05
CA PRO A 72 -4.89 -3.49 -0.99
C PRO A 72 -5.57 -2.13 -0.85
N GLU A 73 -5.10 -1.16 -1.62
CA GLU A 73 -5.65 0.19 -1.74
C GLU A 73 -7.15 0.15 -2.03
N THR A 74 -7.93 0.93 -1.27
CA THR A 74 -9.40 1.00 -1.35
C THR A 74 -10.08 -0.38 -1.38
N ALA A 75 -9.60 -1.32 -0.53
CA ALA A 75 -10.26 -2.60 -0.32
C ALA A 75 -11.66 -2.42 0.28
N PHE A 76 -11.82 -1.41 1.16
CA PHE A 76 -13.14 -0.88 1.48
C PHE A 76 -13.49 0.20 0.46
N PRO A 77 -14.47 -0.06 -0.43
CA PRO A 77 -14.75 0.79 -1.59
C PRO A 77 -15.70 1.96 -1.28
N VAL A 78 -15.77 2.36 -0.02
CA VAL A 78 -16.56 3.49 0.51
C VAL A 78 -15.74 4.26 1.53
N MET A 79 -16.20 5.43 1.96
CA MET A 79 -15.55 6.14 3.06
C MET A 79 -15.64 5.32 4.34
N LEU A 80 -14.54 5.23 5.09
CA LEU A 80 -14.50 4.44 6.33
C LEU A 80 -15.61 4.82 7.30
N GLN A 81 -15.90 6.12 7.42
CA GLN A 81 -16.94 6.66 8.31
C GLN A 81 -18.38 6.40 7.82
N GLU A 82 -18.56 5.96 6.58
CA GLU A 82 -19.87 5.57 6.02
C GLU A 82 -20.17 4.08 6.24
N LEU A 83 -19.14 3.29 6.59
CA LEU A 83 -19.35 1.90 6.98
C LEU A 83 -19.91 1.83 8.39
N PRO A 84 -20.95 1.01 8.61
CA PRO A 84 -21.42 0.73 9.97
C PRO A 84 -20.29 0.15 10.84
N ASP A 85 -20.15 0.63 12.06
CA ASP A 85 -19.11 0.22 13.02
C ASP A 85 -19.02 -1.29 13.20
N HIS A 86 -20.18 -1.99 13.17
CA HIS A 86 -20.21 -3.44 13.32
C HIS A 86 -19.52 -4.16 12.16
N ILE A 87 -19.60 -3.66 10.93
CA ILE A 87 -18.90 -4.24 9.78
C ILE A 87 -17.39 -4.12 9.98
N ILE A 88 -16.90 -2.94 10.35
CA ILE A 88 -15.46 -2.74 10.62
C ILE A 88 -15.00 -3.65 11.77
N ALA A 89 -15.83 -3.78 12.81
CA ALA A 89 -15.54 -4.63 13.95
C ALA A 89 -15.52 -6.13 13.62
N GLU A 90 -16.38 -6.59 12.70
CA GLU A 90 -16.36 -7.98 12.21
C GLU A 90 -15.04 -8.33 11.51
N PHE A 91 -14.52 -7.44 10.65
CA PHE A 91 -13.21 -7.62 10.01
C PHE A 91 -12.08 -7.69 11.04
N ALA A 92 -12.06 -6.77 12.00
CA ALA A 92 -11.07 -6.74 13.06
C ALA A 92 -11.17 -7.97 13.97
N GLU A 93 -12.38 -8.43 14.31
CA GLU A 93 -12.61 -9.60 15.13
C GLU A 93 -12.18 -10.88 14.42
N GLN A 94 -12.54 -11.05 13.13
CA GLN A 94 -12.14 -12.20 12.35
C GLN A 94 -10.61 -12.32 12.27
N ALA A 95 -9.91 -11.21 12.01
CA ALA A 95 -8.45 -11.19 12.00
C ALA A 95 -7.88 -11.59 13.38
N ARG A 96 -8.44 -11.09 14.49
CA ARG A 96 -8.00 -11.46 15.84
C ARG A 96 -8.23 -12.95 16.16
N GLN A 97 -9.36 -13.51 15.76
CA GLN A 97 -9.64 -14.93 15.94
C GLN A 97 -8.62 -15.81 15.23
N ASN A 98 -8.12 -15.36 14.08
CA ASN A 98 -7.05 -16.03 13.34
C ASN A 98 -5.64 -15.70 13.88
N GLY A 99 -5.55 -14.90 14.94
CA GLY A 99 -4.29 -14.45 15.51
C GLY A 99 -3.55 -13.41 14.66
N SER A 100 -4.22 -12.71 13.76
CA SER A 100 -3.63 -11.78 12.79
C SER A 100 -3.74 -10.31 13.21
N ALA A 101 -2.74 -9.51 12.87
CA ALA A 101 -2.86 -8.05 12.76
C ALA A 101 -3.42 -7.69 11.38
N LEU A 102 -4.27 -6.67 11.27
CA LEU A 102 -4.99 -6.34 10.04
C LEU A 102 -4.76 -4.88 9.63
N ALA A 103 -4.29 -4.69 8.40
CA ALA A 103 -4.25 -3.39 7.73
C ALA A 103 -5.15 -3.38 6.49
N VAL A 104 -5.92 -2.30 6.32
CA VAL A 104 -6.94 -2.20 5.26
C VAL A 104 -6.82 -0.89 4.51
N GLY A 105 -6.69 -0.95 3.17
CA GLY A 105 -6.77 0.23 2.32
C GLY A 105 -8.22 0.71 2.19
N THR A 106 -8.43 2.01 2.38
CA THR A 106 -9.76 2.65 2.35
C THR A 106 -9.65 4.13 1.99
N MET A 107 -10.77 4.76 1.72
CA MET A 107 -10.90 6.21 1.74
C MET A 107 -11.44 6.64 3.11
N GLN A 108 -11.04 7.82 3.59
CA GLN A 108 -11.55 8.37 4.83
C GLN A 108 -11.73 9.88 4.76
N TYR A 109 -12.69 10.41 5.50
CA TYR A 109 -12.80 11.85 5.72
C TYR A 109 -11.70 12.35 6.65
N THR A 110 -11.25 13.58 6.42
CA THR A 110 -10.41 14.30 7.37
C THR A 110 -11.16 14.60 8.67
N ALA A 111 -10.45 14.92 9.75
CA ALA A 111 -11.04 15.15 11.05
C ALA A 111 -12.08 16.29 11.07
N ASP A 112 -11.97 17.26 10.16
CA ASP A 112 -12.95 18.35 9.98
C ASP A 112 -14.16 17.95 9.11
N GLY A 113 -14.14 16.76 8.51
CA GLY A 113 -15.21 16.24 7.64
C GLY A 113 -15.34 16.97 6.29
N MET A 114 -14.45 17.92 5.98
CA MET A 114 -14.57 18.74 4.76
C MET A 114 -13.84 18.15 3.56
N ASN A 115 -12.85 17.29 3.81
CA ASN A 115 -12.00 16.71 2.80
C ASN A 115 -11.87 15.19 3.02
N TYR A 116 -11.18 14.50 2.12
CA TYR A 116 -10.95 13.07 2.24
C TYR A 116 -9.53 12.70 1.81
N GLN A 117 -9.10 11.54 2.27
CA GLN A 117 -7.77 11.00 2.07
C GLN A 117 -7.84 9.54 1.61
N ASN A 118 -6.91 9.15 0.75
CA ASN A 118 -6.62 7.76 0.46
C ASN A 118 -5.73 7.22 1.59
N ALA A 119 -6.15 6.19 2.29
CA ALA A 119 -5.49 5.75 3.51
C ALA A 119 -5.37 4.23 3.63
N VAL A 120 -4.42 3.80 4.45
CA VAL A 120 -4.39 2.47 5.05
C VAL A 120 -4.66 2.63 6.54
N VAL A 121 -5.63 1.90 7.06
CA VAL A 121 -5.98 1.90 8.49
C VAL A 121 -5.51 0.61 9.17
N ASN A 122 -5.06 0.72 10.42
CA ASN A 122 -4.71 -0.42 11.24
C ASN A 122 -5.92 -0.81 12.10
N LEU A 123 -6.57 -1.93 11.77
CA LEU A 123 -7.73 -2.45 12.48
C LEU A 123 -7.40 -3.50 13.54
N THR A 124 -6.12 -3.78 13.81
CA THR A 124 -5.67 -4.85 14.72
C THR A 124 -6.38 -4.79 16.07
N ASP A 125 -6.46 -3.61 16.66
CA ASP A 125 -7.05 -3.40 18.00
C ASP A 125 -8.39 -2.67 17.94
N TYR A 126 -9.00 -2.56 16.76
CA TYR A 126 -10.27 -1.87 16.61
C TYR A 126 -11.37 -2.53 17.44
N ARG A 127 -12.17 -1.70 18.09
CA ARG A 127 -13.40 -2.05 18.82
C ARG A 127 -14.48 -1.02 18.51
N ILE A 128 -15.74 -1.42 18.53
CA ILE A 128 -16.87 -0.51 18.32
C ILE A 128 -16.75 0.66 19.30
N GLY A 129 -16.88 1.87 18.77
CA GLY A 129 -16.75 3.10 19.55
C GLY A 129 -15.31 3.56 19.79
N ALA A 130 -14.32 2.97 19.13
CA ALA A 130 -12.94 3.46 19.17
C ALA A 130 -12.88 4.88 18.62
N ALA A 131 -12.40 5.83 19.42
CA ALA A 131 -12.34 7.25 19.05
C ALA A 131 -11.34 7.53 17.92
N ASN A 132 -10.28 6.71 17.80
CA ASN A 132 -9.24 6.88 16.83
C ASN A 132 -8.79 5.52 16.26
N ILE A 133 -8.73 5.43 14.95
CA ILE A 133 -8.14 4.31 14.22
C ILE A 133 -6.79 4.79 13.70
N PRO A 134 -5.66 4.12 14.03
CA PRO A 134 -4.37 4.48 13.45
C PRO A 134 -4.40 4.35 11.93
N PHE A 135 -3.90 5.36 11.22
CA PHE A 135 -3.90 5.36 9.77
C PHE A 135 -2.62 5.94 9.19
N TYR A 136 -2.30 5.53 7.97
CA TYR A 136 -1.37 6.16 7.05
C TYR A 136 -2.19 6.77 5.92
N ALA A 137 -2.07 8.06 5.67
CA ALA A 137 -2.70 8.72 4.54
C ALA A 137 -1.67 8.96 3.42
N LYS A 138 -2.06 8.69 2.19
CA LYS A 138 -1.23 8.90 1.00
C LYS A 138 -0.69 10.33 0.96
N ASN A 139 0.63 10.46 0.86
CA ASN A 139 1.31 11.75 0.83
C ASN A 139 1.56 12.21 -0.61
N HIS A 140 2.05 11.31 -1.46
CA HIS A 140 2.36 11.62 -2.85
C HIS A 140 1.19 11.24 -3.77
N LEU A 141 0.40 12.24 -4.14
CA LEU A 141 -0.80 12.05 -4.95
C LEU A 141 -0.49 11.98 -6.45
N VAL A 142 -1.30 11.22 -7.18
CA VAL A 142 -1.18 11.11 -8.64
C VAL A 142 -1.73 12.38 -9.31
N PRO A 143 -0.88 13.13 -10.06
CA PRO A 143 -1.36 14.27 -10.83
C PRO A 143 -2.44 13.84 -11.81
N PHE A 144 -3.46 14.69 -11.97
CA PHE A 144 -4.63 14.46 -12.82
C PHE A 144 -5.54 13.29 -12.42
N GLY A 145 -5.13 12.41 -11.50
CA GLY A 145 -5.94 11.30 -10.99
C GLY A 145 -6.54 11.58 -9.60
N GLU A 146 -5.73 12.13 -8.70
CA GLU A 146 -6.09 12.34 -7.31
C GLU A 146 -6.12 13.84 -6.91
N TYR A 147 -5.43 14.69 -7.66
CA TYR A 147 -5.52 16.13 -7.50
C TYR A 147 -5.39 16.84 -8.85
N LYS A 148 -5.89 18.08 -8.91
CA LYS A 148 -5.88 18.94 -10.12
C LYS A 148 -4.66 19.88 -10.08
N PRO A 149 -3.59 19.61 -10.84
CA PRO A 149 -2.50 20.59 -10.96
C PRO A 149 -3.00 21.86 -11.65
N LEU A 150 -2.61 23.04 -11.13
CA LEU A 150 -2.94 24.34 -11.70
C LEU A 150 -4.43 24.50 -12.03
N PRO A 151 -5.36 24.39 -11.06
CA PRO A 151 -6.80 24.30 -11.32
C PRO A 151 -7.35 25.47 -12.14
N SER A 152 -6.78 26.68 -12.02
CA SER A 152 -7.18 27.83 -12.82
C SER A 152 -6.94 27.68 -14.33
N LEU A 153 -5.95 26.86 -14.73
CA LEU A 153 -5.59 26.64 -16.14
C LEU A 153 -6.25 25.36 -16.70
N THR A 154 -6.41 24.33 -15.86
CA THR A 154 -6.82 22.99 -16.26
C THR A 154 -8.30 22.71 -16.05
N ALA A 155 -9.07 23.61 -15.42
CA ALA A 155 -10.49 23.45 -15.15
C ALA A 155 -11.35 23.01 -16.37
N PRO A 156 -11.18 23.54 -17.60
CA PRO A 156 -11.97 23.09 -18.73
C PRO A 156 -11.69 21.63 -19.12
N LEU A 157 -10.44 21.18 -18.96
CA LEU A 157 -10.03 19.80 -19.25
C LEU A 157 -10.67 18.83 -18.26
N TYR A 158 -10.70 19.19 -16.97
CA TYR A 158 -11.31 18.36 -15.93
C TYR A 158 -12.81 18.19 -16.09
N GLN A 159 -13.51 19.26 -16.49
CA GLN A 159 -14.96 19.18 -16.80
C GLN A 159 -15.25 18.20 -17.93
N MET A 160 -14.32 18.04 -18.87
CA MET A 160 -14.47 17.12 -19.99
C MET A 160 -14.11 15.67 -19.65
N MET A 161 -13.30 15.44 -18.61
CA MET A 161 -12.78 14.12 -18.24
C MET A 161 -13.62 13.38 -17.20
N ASP A 162 -14.63 14.02 -16.60
CA ASP A 162 -15.53 13.46 -15.56
C ASP A 162 -14.79 12.61 -14.51
N MET A 163 -13.81 13.21 -13.83
CA MET A 163 -12.91 12.49 -12.94
C MET A 163 -13.47 12.41 -11.51
N PRO A 164 -13.79 11.20 -11.01
CA PRO A 164 -14.63 11.04 -9.82
C PRO A 164 -13.91 11.32 -8.48
N LEU A 165 -12.59 11.38 -8.42
CA LEU A 165 -11.84 11.48 -7.17
C LEU A 165 -10.75 12.57 -7.22
N SER A 166 -11.07 13.71 -7.82
CA SER A 166 -10.16 14.85 -7.82
C SER A 166 -10.38 15.70 -6.56
N ASP A 167 -9.34 16.02 -5.82
CA ASP A 167 -9.30 16.82 -4.59
C ASP A 167 -9.06 15.99 -3.31
N ILE A 168 -8.34 14.87 -3.43
CA ILE A 168 -7.82 14.11 -2.29
C ILE A 168 -6.78 14.98 -1.56
N LEU A 169 -6.83 15.00 -0.22
CA LEU A 169 -5.81 15.63 0.60
C LEU A 169 -4.64 14.67 0.85
N HIS A 170 -3.43 15.19 0.73
CA HIS A 170 -2.23 14.45 1.10
C HIS A 170 -2.11 14.30 2.64
N GLY A 171 -1.48 13.20 3.08
CA GLY A 171 -1.36 12.86 4.50
C GLY A 171 -0.25 13.57 5.25
N GLY A 172 0.64 14.25 4.55
CA GLY A 172 1.83 14.85 5.14
C GLY A 172 3.01 13.88 5.25
N GLU A 173 4.18 14.45 5.49
CA GLU A 173 5.45 13.73 5.58
C GLU A 173 5.60 13.03 6.95
N ALA A 174 6.55 12.10 7.04
CA ALA A 174 7.02 11.49 8.28
C ALA A 174 5.94 10.79 9.13
N GLN A 175 5.00 10.10 8.49
CA GLN A 175 4.03 9.27 9.17
C GLN A 175 4.68 8.02 9.80
N LYS A 176 4.23 7.64 11.00
CA LYS A 176 4.86 6.57 11.78
C LYS A 176 4.46 5.19 11.27
N PRO A 177 5.38 4.20 11.32
CA PRO A 177 5.03 2.80 11.08
C PRO A 177 3.97 2.30 12.06
N PHE A 178 3.18 1.31 11.62
CA PHE A 178 2.23 0.62 12.51
C PHE A 178 2.92 -0.50 13.28
N PRO A 179 2.70 -0.59 14.59
CA PRO A 179 3.01 -1.80 15.33
C PRO A 179 2.03 -2.90 14.91
N MET A 180 2.53 -3.95 14.26
CA MET A 180 1.76 -5.11 13.81
C MET A 180 2.47 -6.38 14.24
N LYS A 181 1.98 -7.03 15.30
CA LYS A 181 2.67 -8.14 15.98
C LYS A 181 4.07 -7.71 16.44
N ASN A 182 5.09 -8.48 16.06
CA ASN A 182 6.49 -8.19 16.38
C ASN A 182 7.20 -7.31 15.33
N GLN A 183 6.45 -6.71 14.40
CA GLN A 183 6.98 -5.87 13.32
C GLN A 183 6.53 -4.41 13.47
N GLN A 184 7.36 -3.50 12.95
CA GLN A 184 7.02 -2.11 12.68
C GLN A 184 6.83 -1.97 11.16
N VAL A 185 5.59 -1.81 10.70
CA VAL A 185 5.26 -1.81 9.28
C VAL A 185 5.08 -0.38 8.78
N ALA A 186 5.98 0.07 7.90
CA ALA A 186 5.86 1.36 7.23
C ALA A 186 5.08 1.19 5.93
N PHE A 187 3.99 1.93 5.80
CA PHE A 187 3.13 1.89 4.62
C PHE A 187 3.51 2.96 3.60
N ASN A 188 3.23 2.64 2.36
CA ASN A 188 3.06 3.57 1.25
C ASN A 188 1.91 3.08 0.35
N ILE A 189 1.32 3.98 -0.44
CA ILE A 189 0.14 3.66 -1.24
C ILE A 189 0.45 3.87 -2.72
N CYS A 190 0.35 2.78 -3.49
CA CYS A 190 0.36 2.78 -4.95
C CYS A 190 1.58 3.54 -5.53
N TYR A 191 1.35 4.66 -6.18
CA TYR A 191 2.33 5.52 -6.87
C TYR A 191 3.50 5.98 -5.97
N GLU A 192 3.35 5.98 -4.66
CA GLU A 192 4.40 6.38 -3.70
C GLU A 192 5.66 5.51 -3.77
N ASP A 193 5.58 4.28 -4.28
CA ASP A 193 6.77 3.47 -4.57
C ASP A 193 7.76 4.17 -5.53
N GLY A 194 7.30 5.13 -6.32
CA GLY A 194 8.13 5.94 -7.20
C GLY A 194 9.06 6.93 -6.47
N PHE A 195 8.79 7.24 -5.19
CA PHE A 195 9.41 8.33 -4.44
C PHE A 195 10.18 7.80 -3.22
N GLY A 196 11.43 7.35 -3.46
CA GLY A 196 12.24 6.73 -2.42
C GLY A 196 12.56 7.65 -1.26
N ASP A 197 12.78 8.93 -1.52
CA ASP A 197 13.15 9.91 -0.50
C ASP A 197 12.04 10.08 0.55
N ASP A 198 10.78 10.02 0.15
CA ASP A 198 9.62 10.15 1.05
C ASP A 198 9.54 8.99 2.05
N LEU A 199 10.06 7.81 1.69
CA LEU A 199 10.01 6.62 2.52
C LEU A 199 11.15 6.50 3.54
N ILE A 200 12.22 7.30 3.42
CA ILE A 200 13.42 7.16 4.25
C ILE A 200 13.09 7.34 5.74
N ALA A 201 12.28 8.35 6.07
CA ALA A 201 11.99 8.69 7.47
C ALA A 201 11.21 7.56 8.18
N SER A 202 10.21 6.98 7.52
CA SER A 202 9.41 5.86 8.04
C SER A 202 10.20 4.54 8.03
N ALA A 203 11.00 4.30 6.97
CA ALA A 203 11.84 3.11 6.87
C ALA A 203 12.87 3.00 8.00
N LYS A 204 13.45 4.10 8.45
CA LYS A 204 14.39 4.12 9.60
C LYS A 204 13.76 3.57 10.89
N GLN A 205 12.45 3.69 11.03
CA GLN A 205 11.69 3.28 12.21
C GLN A 205 10.95 1.96 11.99
N SER A 206 11.07 1.34 10.81
CA SER A 206 10.35 0.12 10.44
C SER A 206 11.24 -1.10 10.38
N THR A 207 10.62 -2.27 10.42
CA THR A 207 11.24 -3.58 10.18
C THR A 207 10.74 -4.21 8.87
N LEU A 208 9.59 -3.75 8.38
CA LEU A 208 8.92 -4.20 7.17
C LEU A 208 8.34 -2.98 6.44
N LEU A 209 8.44 -2.96 5.12
CA LEU A 209 7.71 -2.01 4.26
C LEU A 209 6.46 -2.69 3.71
N ALA A 210 5.39 -1.92 3.51
CA ALA A 210 4.18 -2.41 2.88
C ALA A 210 3.66 -1.41 1.85
N ASN A 211 3.34 -1.89 0.66
CA ASN A 211 2.67 -1.11 -0.38
C ASN A 211 1.26 -1.65 -0.61
N ALA A 212 0.25 -0.80 -0.50
CA ALA A 212 -1.13 -1.10 -0.84
C ALA A 212 -1.49 -0.42 -2.16
N SER A 213 -1.82 -1.19 -3.20
CA SER A 213 -2.03 -0.65 -4.55
C SER A 213 -3.34 -1.10 -5.19
N ASN A 214 -3.81 -0.28 -6.13
CA ASN A 214 -4.86 -0.64 -7.07
C ASN A 214 -4.42 -0.30 -8.50
N LEU A 215 -4.08 -1.31 -9.29
CA LEU A 215 -3.61 -1.15 -10.66
C LEU A 215 -4.69 -1.43 -11.72
N ALA A 216 -5.96 -1.50 -11.32
CA ALA A 216 -7.07 -1.80 -12.23
C ALA A 216 -7.22 -0.77 -13.38
N TRP A 217 -6.71 0.45 -13.20
CA TRP A 217 -6.64 1.48 -14.25
C TRP A 217 -5.80 1.08 -15.46
N TYR A 218 -4.79 0.23 -15.26
CA TYR A 218 -3.84 -0.15 -16.31
C TYR A 218 -4.25 -1.41 -17.07
N GLY A 219 -5.33 -2.08 -16.65
CA GLY A 219 -5.80 -3.33 -17.27
C GLY A 219 -4.68 -4.40 -17.27
N ASP A 220 -4.75 -5.29 -18.26
CA ASP A 220 -3.73 -6.32 -18.47
C ASP A 220 -2.57 -5.76 -19.29
N SER A 221 -1.70 -5.02 -18.64
CA SER A 221 -0.54 -4.36 -19.26
C SER A 221 0.75 -4.61 -18.46
N ASN A 222 1.89 -4.30 -19.07
CA ASN A 222 3.19 -4.39 -18.41
C ASN A 222 3.36 -3.39 -17.25
N ALA A 223 2.45 -2.43 -17.07
CA ALA A 223 2.50 -1.44 -16.00
C ALA A 223 2.54 -2.11 -14.62
N MET A 224 1.85 -3.24 -14.42
CA MET A 224 1.86 -3.97 -13.16
C MET A 224 3.27 -4.47 -12.77
N PHE A 225 4.04 -4.95 -13.74
CA PHE A 225 5.41 -5.41 -13.49
C PHE A 225 6.40 -4.25 -13.35
N GLN A 226 6.21 -3.17 -14.11
CA GLN A 226 7.01 -1.95 -13.94
C GLN A 226 6.80 -1.34 -12.55
N HIS A 227 5.58 -1.36 -12.05
CA HIS A 227 5.29 -0.90 -10.69
C HIS A 227 5.87 -1.84 -9.63
N LEU A 228 5.87 -3.17 -9.86
CA LEU A 228 6.56 -4.11 -8.97
C LEU A 228 8.07 -3.86 -8.92
N GLN A 229 8.69 -3.46 -10.04
CA GLN A 229 10.11 -3.08 -10.05
C GLN A 229 10.40 -1.85 -9.17
N GLN A 230 9.47 -0.93 -9.02
CA GLN A 230 9.60 0.18 -8.08
C GLN A 230 9.63 -0.34 -6.63
N SER A 231 8.72 -1.25 -6.25
CA SER A 231 8.75 -1.90 -4.94
C SER A 231 10.07 -2.66 -4.70
N GLN A 232 10.61 -3.34 -5.74
CA GLN A 232 11.92 -4.01 -5.65
C GLN A 232 13.05 -3.01 -5.39
N ALA A 233 13.04 -1.86 -6.08
CA ALA A 233 14.00 -0.80 -5.86
C ALA A 233 13.92 -0.25 -4.42
N ARG A 234 12.72 0.01 -3.91
CA ARG A 234 12.51 0.48 -2.52
C ARG A 234 12.98 -0.53 -1.48
N ALA A 235 12.66 -1.82 -1.68
CA ALA A 235 13.14 -2.88 -0.79
C ALA A 235 14.69 -2.92 -0.71
N LEU A 236 15.34 -2.84 -1.87
CA LEU A 236 16.80 -2.82 -1.99
C LEU A 236 17.43 -1.57 -1.37
N GLU A 237 16.94 -0.38 -1.74
CA GLU A 237 17.49 0.90 -1.29
C GLU A 237 17.37 1.08 0.22
N LEU A 238 16.22 0.69 0.78
CA LEU A 238 15.92 0.86 2.20
C LEU A 238 16.34 -0.34 3.04
N GLY A 239 16.82 -1.43 2.40
CA GLY A 239 17.30 -2.63 3.06
C GLY A 239 16.23 -3.34 3.89
N ARG A 240 14.98 -3.34 3.43
CA ARG A 240 13.82 -3.94 4.11
C ARG A 240 13.07 -4.85 3.17
N TYR A 241 12.40 -5.88 3.74
CA TYR A 241 11.38 -6.59 2.98
C TYR A 241 10.24 -5.66 2.62
N MET A 242 9.62 -5.88 1.45
CA MET A 242 8.42 -5.17 0.99
C MET A 242 7.28 -6.16 0.78
N ALA A 243 6.20 -5.96 1.51
CA ALA A 243 4.93 -6.67 1.35
C ALA A 243 4.01 -5.82 0.44
N ARG A 244 3.77 -6.29 -0.79
CA ARG A 244 2.98 -5.56 -1.78
C ARG A 244 1.64 -6.22 -2.00
N ALA A 245 0.55 -5.62 -1.48
CA ALA A 245 -0.83 -6.04 -1.71
C ALA A 245 -1.45 -5.23 -2.85
N THR A 246 -1.98 -5.91 -3.87
CA THR A 246 -2.62 -5.23 -5.01
C THR A 246 -4.04 -5.74 -5.20
N ASN A 247 -4.99 -4.84 -5.53
CA ASN A 247 -6.34 -5.25 -5.92
C ASN A 247 -6.29 -6.07 -7.22
N THR A 248 -5.68 -5.51 -8.25
CA THR A 248 -5.27 -6.18 -9.49
C THR A 248 -3.77 -5.95 -9.69
N GLY A 249 -3.10 -6.80 -10.44
CA GLY A 249 -1.69 -6.65 -10.74
C GLY A 249 -0.81 -7.66 -10.01
N ALA A 250 0.41 -7.27 -9.65
CA ALA A 250 1.43 -8.15 -9.10
C ALA A 250 1.51 -8.03 -7.57
N THR A 251 0.77 -8.88 -6.86
CA THR A 251 0.85 -9.04 -5.41
C THR A 251 2.07 -9.90 -5.09
N ALA A 252 3.00 -9.40 -4.27
CA ALA A 252 4.28 -10.06 -4.06
C ALA A 252 4.93 -9.71 -2.71
N ILE A 253 5.82 -10.59 -2.26
CA ILE A 253 6.81 -10.31 -1.21
C ILE A 253 8.17 -10.14 -1.88
N VAL A 254 8.85 -9.08 -1.56
CA VAL A 254 10.19 -8.74 -2.04
C VAL A 254 11.16 -8.72 -0.87
N ASP A 255 12.32 -9.35 -0.99
CA ASP A 255 13.33 -9.33 0.07
C ASP A 255 14.14 -8.01 0.10
N ASN A 256 14.95 -7.85 1.12
CA ASN A 256 15.81 -6.66 1.31
C ASN A 256 16.93 -6.51 0.26
N LYS A 257 17.02 -7.42 -0.69
CA LYS A 257 17.92 -7.36 -1.87
C LYS A 257 17.14 -7.09 -3.16
N GLY A 258 15.86 -6.76 -3.07
CA GLY A 258 14.99 -6.49 -4.22
C GLY A 258 14.58 -7.73 -5.01
N ARG A 259 14.73 -8.95 -4.47
CA ARG A 259 14.33 -10.19 -5.13
C ARG A 259 12.90 -10.56 -4.74
N ILE A 260 12.11 -10.97 -5.72
CA ILE A 260 10.77 -11.50 -5.47
C ILE A 260 10.93 -12.88 -4.83
N VAL A 261 10.44 -13.06 -3.60
CA VAL A 261 10.49 -14.32 -2.86
C VAL A 261 9.17 -15.08 -2.89
N ALA A 262 8.06 -14.36 -3.11
CA ALA A 262 6.74 -14.93 -3.35
C ALA A 262 5.92 -13.98 -4.22
N MET A 263 5.09 -14.52 -5.11
CA MET A 263 4.17 -13.74 -5.94
C MET A 263 2.91 -14.54 -6.20
N ALA A 264 1.76 -13.91 -6.04
CA ALA A 264 0.48 -14.48 -6.42
C ALA A 264 0.31 -14.46 -7.95
N PRO A 265 -0.51 -15.35 -8.52
CA PRO A 265 -0.93 -15.21 -9.91
C PRO A 265 -1.58 -13.84 -10.13
N THR A 266 -1.21 -13.17 -11.22
CA THR A 266 -1.79 -11.87 -11.55
C THR A 266 -3.26 -11.98 -11.97
N ASN A 267 -4.06 -10.95 -11.68
CA ASN A 267 -5.47 -10.86 -12.09
C ASN A 267 -6.33 -12.07 -11.63
N THR A 268 -6.04 -12.60 -10.46
CA THR A 268 -6.85 -13.63 -9.76
C THR A 268 -7.32 -13.10 -8.41
N ALA A 269 -8.34 -13.73 -7.82
CA ALA A 269 -8.85 -13.40 -6.49
C ALA A 269 -8.73 -14.61 -5.57
#